data_1e92a3f238e763df9a22c8de69c22756
#
_entry.id   1e92a3f238e763df9a22c8de69c22756
#
_cell.length_a   1.000
_cell.length_b   1.000
_cell.length_c   1.000
_cell.angle_alpha   90.00
_cell.angle_beta   90.00
_cell.angle_gamma   90.00
#
_symmetry.space_group_name_H-M   'P 1'
#
loop_
_entity.id
_entity.type
_entity.pdbx_description
1 polymer ?
#
loop_
_entity_poly.entity_id
_entity_poly.type
_entity_poly.pdbx_seq_one_letter_code
_entity_poly.pdbx_strand_id
1 'polypeptide(L)'
;MAIHWHRRDLRAPDNVGLAAAAGVGWPADDGTGGEAGVVPLFVFDDTVLEHGSPPRVTFMLDALDSLRTDYRERGGDLLIERGDPREVLVRVAAEHGHDRVVWNRTHSGLGRERDDDVREQLEGEGVAVDTYEDDLLHEPGSITTNAGDYYSVYTYFWKKWRDRPKDDPAPAPEGEEIALDPGDGGAVPTLEELGFGEPEADVEPAGTAQARERLSTFCESDVFRYDEAREHPAEDATSRLSAHLTWGTIGPREVYWATDEAHGRADGEEEREAVEEFQSQLAWREFYTHVLHFEPQVVTENYKSYEHEIEWRSDREGLQAWKDGETGYPIVDAGMRQLRQEAYMHNRVRMIVASFLTKDLLIDWRAGYDWFRRRLADHDTANDNGGWQWAASTGTDAQPYFRIFNPMTQGERYDPDARYVKEYVPELRSASADAVHSWHELSPAERERQAPDYPAPVVDHSERREEALEMYQRARGDGD
;
A
#
# COMPACT_ATOMS: atom_id res chain seq x y z
N MET A 1 15.58 -4.30 -30.22
CA MET A 1 14.36 -3.72 -29.62
C MET A 1 13.80 -4.67 -28.58
N ALA A 2 13.06 -4.19 -27.59
CA ALA A 2 12.51 -5.01 -26.51
C ALA A 2 11.04 -4.72 -26.27
N ILE A 3 10.32 -5.62 -25.58
CA ILE A 3 9.02 -5.37 -25.01
C ILE A 3 9.22 -5.04 -23.53
N HIS A 4 8.61 -3.95 -23.03
CA HIS A 4 8.49 -3.73 -21.60
C HIS A 4 7.08 -4.09 -21.14
N TRP A 5 6.97 -5.10 -20.27
CA TRP A 5 5.72 -5.54 -19.70
C TRP A 5 5.42 -4.79 -18.40
N HIS A 6 4.56 -3.75 -18.50
CA HIS A 6 4.04 -3.02 -17.35
C HIS A 6 3.11 -3.87 -16.50
N ARG A 7 3.15 -3.66 -15.17
CA ARG A 7 2.26 -4.32 -14.20
C ARG A 7 1.80 -3.37 -13.10
N ARG A 8 2.61 -3.14 -12.07
CA ARG A 8 2.39 -2.20 -10.97
C ARG A 8 3.39 -1.03 -11.01
N ASP A 9 3.86 -0.71 -12.18
CA ASP A 9 4.83 0.32 -12.51
C ASP A 9 4.24 1.24 -13.61
N LEU A 10 3.02 1.76 -13.33
CA LEU A 10 2.18 2.46 -14.30
C LEU A 10 2.63 3.92 -14.51
N ARG A 11 3.89 4.07 -14.93
CA ARG A 11 4.54 5.34 -15.28
C ARG A 11 5.60 5.14 -16.34
N ALA A 12 5.94 6.21 -17.09
CA ALA A 12 7.10 6.20 -17.97
C ALA A 12 8.36 6.77 -17.27
N PRO A 13 8.35 7.92 -16.59
CA PRO A 13 9.52 8.42 -15.88
C PRO A 13 9.82 7.58 -14.63
N ASP A 14 11.09 7.53 -14.23
CA ASP A 14 11.59 6.75 -13.08
C ASP A 14 11.20 5.25 -13.12
N ASN A 15 11.14 4.66 -14.31
CA ASN A 15 10.86 3.23 -14.52
C ASN A 15 12.10 2.54 -15.03
N VAL A 16 12.77 1.78 -14.15
CA VAL A 16 14.08 1.16 -14.41
C VAL A 16 14.01 0.14 -15.53
N GLY A 17 13.02 -0.77 -15.50
CA GLY A 17 12.86 -1.78 -16.53
C GLY A 17 12.53 -1.17 -17.90
N LEU A 18 11.69 -0.13 -17.92
CA LEU A 18 11.36 0.59 -19.15
C LEU A 18 12.58 1.29 -19.75
N ALA A 19 13.35 2.02 -18.92
CA ALA A 19 14.59 2.69 -19.35
C ALA A 19 15.60 1.68 -19.93
N ALA A 20 15.79 0.54 -19.27
CA ALA A 20 16.65 -0.53 -19.72
C ALA A 20 16.13 -1.19 -21.02
N ALA A 21 14.83 -1.36 -21.19
CA ALA A 21 14.22 -1.90 -22.39
C ALA A 21 14.39 -0.96 -23.60
N ALA A 22 14.22 0.34 -23.37
CA ALA A 22 14.38 1.38 -24.39
C ALA A 22 15.85 1.68 -24.75
N GLY A 23 16.80 1.28 -23.89
CA GLY A 23 18.22 1.57 -24.09
C GLY A 23 18.59 3.03 -23.77
N VAL A 24 17.84 3.71 -22.90
CA VAL A 24 18.03 5.14 -22.57
C VAL A 24 18.99 5.39 -21.39
N GLY A 25 19.99 4.52 -21.20
CA GLY A 25 21.14 4.81 -20.34
C GLY A 25 20.94 4.62 -18.83
N TRP A 26 20.12 3.66 -18.42
CA TRP A 26 19.97 3.29 -17.03
C TRP A 26 19.95 1.75 -16.85
N PRO A 27 20.63 1.19 -15.83
CA PRO A 27 21.81 1.73 -15.15
C PRO A 27 22.94 1.95 -16.15
N ALA A 28 23.96 2.78 -15.83
CA ALA A 28 25.02 3.18 -16.75
C ALA A 28 25.45 2.05 -17.68
N ASP A 29 25.43 2.34 -18.98
CA ASP A 29 25.70 1.46 -20.11
C ASP A 29 26.75 0.37 -19.80
N ASP A 30 26.27 -0.86 -19.57
CA ASP A 30 27.12 -2.06 -19.41
C ASP A 30 27.57 -2.64 -20.76
N GLY A 31 27.27 -1.95 -21.86
CA GLY A 31 27.63 -2.34 -23.22
C GLY A 31 26.74 -3.45 -23.82
N THR A 32 25.61 -3.79 -23.14
CA THR A 32 24.64 -4.78 -23.66
C THR A 32 23.55 -4.13 -24.54
N GLY A 33 23.72 -2.84 -24.91
CA GLY A 33 22.77 -2.05 -25.68
C GLY A 33 22.37 -2.74 -26.97
N GLY A 34 21.18 -3.33 -26.99
CA GLY A 34 20.49 -3.74 -28.20
C GLY A 34 20.11 -2.54 -29.08
N GLU A 35 19.52 -2.77 -30.24
CA GLU A 35 18.91 -1.68 -31.01
C GLU A 35 17.91 -0.92 -30.13
N ALA A 36 18.03 0.40 -30.06
CA ALA A 36 17.13 1.26 -29.31
C ALA A 36 15.68 1.07 -29.75
N GLY A 37 14.77 1.07 -28.79
CA GLY A 37 13.34 1.01 -29.04
C GLY A 37 12.62 -0.04 -28.18
N VAL A 38 11.50 0.40 -27.58
CA VAL A 38 10.66 -0.43 -26.69
C VAL A 38 9.20 -0.41 -27.15
N VAL A 39 8.55 -1.58 -27.11
CA VAL A 39 7.09 -1.70 -27.15
C VAL A 39 6.58 -1.78 -25.71
N PRO A 40 5.97 -0.72 -25.18
CA PRO A 40 5.34 -0.79 -23.85
C PRO A 40 4.04 -1.59 -23.96
N LEU A 41 3.89 -2.58 -23.07
CA LEU A 41 2.77 -3.52 -23.07
C LEU A 41 2.16 -3.64 -21.69
N PHE A 42 0.84 -3.64 -21.60
CA PHE A 42 0.10 -4.08 -20.41
C PHE A 42 -0.81 -5.26 -20.76
N VAL A 43 -0.82 -6.29 -19.90
CA VAL A 43 -1.66 -7.49 -20.09
C VAL A 43 -2.65 -7.60 -18.95
N PHE A 44 -3.95 -7.56 -19.27
CA PHE A 44 -5.00 -7.92 -18.33
C PHE A 44 -5.01 -9.45 -18.15
N ASP A 45 -4.48 -9.90 -17.03
CA ASP A 45 -4.40 -11.30 -16.62
C ASP A 45 -5.62 -11.65 -15.77
N ASP A 46 -6.49 -12.52 -16.28
CA ASP A 46 -7.73 -12.90 -15.59
C ASP A 46 -7.46 -13.58 -14.23
N THR A 47 -6.33 -14.30 -14.10
CA THR A 47 -5.92 -14.91 -12.81
C THR A 47 -5.63 -13.85 -11.74
N VAL A 48 -4.99 -12.75 -12.14
CA VAL A 48 -4.73 -11.60 -11.24
C VAL A 48 -6.02 -10.83 -10.95
N LEU A 49 -6.89 -10.67 -11.96
CA LEU A 49 -8.17 -9.99 -11.81
C LEU A 49 -9.12 -10.69 -10.85
N GLU A 50 -9.09 -12.03 -10.73
CA GLU A 50 -9.84 -12.79 -9.72
C GLU A 50 -9.55 -12.33 -8.28
N HIS A 51 -8.36 -11.77 -8.04
CA HIS A 51 -7.95 -11.20 -6.77
C HIS A 51 -8.19 -9.68 -6.70
N GLY A 52 -8.74 -9.09 -7.75
CA GLY A 52 -9.09 -7.68 -7.84
C GLY A 52 -10.23 -7.27 -6.90
N SER A 53 -10.44 -5.97 -6.78
CA SER A 53 -11.62 -5.39 -6.15
C SER A 53 -12.02 -4.12 -6.89
N PRO A 54 -13.30 -3.72 -6.87
CA PRO A 54 -13.73 -2.54 -7.62
C PRO A 54 -12.85 -1.30 -7.38
N PRO A 55 -12.52 -0.88 -6.15
CA PRO A 55 -11.68 0.31 -5.94
C PRO A 55 -10.28 0.19 -6.55
N ARG A 56 -9.63 -0.98 -6.41
CA ARG A 56 -8.28 -1.20 -6.95
C ARG A 56 -8.26 -1.23 -8.47
N VAL A 57 -9.27 -1.88 -9.08
CA VAL A 57 -9.36 -1.95 -10.55
C VAL A 57 -9.72 -0.58 -11.12
N THR A 58 -10.58 0.21 -10.46
CA THR A 58 -10.85 1.60 -10.84
C THR A 58 -9.57 2.43 -10.86
N PHE A 59 -8.79 2.43 -9.76
CA PHE A 59 -7.52 3.16 -9.71
C PHE A 59 -6.54 2.69 -10.78
N MET A 60 -6.45 1.37 -11.03
CA MET A 60 -5.60 0.80 -12.08
C MET A 60 -6.00 1.27 -13.48
N LEU A 61 -7.29 1.31 -13.78
CA LEU A 61 -7.79 1.75 -15.10
C LEU A 61 -7.49 3.23 -15.34
N ASP A 62 -7.73 4.09 -14.35
CA ASP A 62 -7.36 5.50 -14.42
C ASP A 62 -5.84 5.68 -14.61
N ALA A 63 -5.03 4.88 -13.89
CA ALA A 63 -3.58 4.90 -14.04
C ALA A 63 -3.13 4.48 -15.45
N LEU A 64 -3.79 3.47 -16.04
CA LEU A 64 -3.50 3.02 -17.41
C LEU A 64 -3.89 4.07 -18.46
N ASP A 65 -5.03 4.73 -18.31
CA ASP A 65 -5.44 5.80 -19.20
C ASP A 65 -4.48 7.00 -19.13
N SER A 66 -4.02 7.33 -17.92
CA SER A 66 -2.98 8.34 -17.70
C SER A 66 -1.65 7.95 -18.35
N LEU A 67 -1.18 6.73 -18.12
CA LEU A 67 0.07 6.21 -18.70
C LEU A 67 0.01 6.19 -20.22
N ARG A 68 -1.11 5.76 -20.80
CA ARG A 68 -1.29 5.77 -22.25
C ARG A 68 -1.28 7.18 -22.83
N THR A 69 -1.86 8.14 -22.11
CA THR A 69 -1.81 9.55 -22.51
C THR A 69 -0.36 10.06 -22.48
N ASP A 70 0.41 9.74 -21.45
CA ASP A 70 1.83 10.10 -21.36
C ASP A 70 2.65 9.51 -22.52
N TYR A 71 2.43 8.23 -22.90
CA TYR A 71 3.09 7.63 -24.06
C TYR A 71 2.73 8.34 -25.37
N ARG A 72 1.49 8.76 -25.55
CA ARG A 72 1.04 9.49 -26.73
C ARG A 72 1.66 10.90 -26.83
N GLU A 73 1.78 11.57 -25.71
CA GLU A 73 2.48 12.86 -25.64
C GLU A 73 3.96 12.73 -25.96
N ARG A 74 4.57 11.58 -25.67
CA ARG A 74 5.96 11.23 -26.01
C ARG A 74 6.14 10.72 -27.44
N GLY A 75 5.06 10.59 -28.21
CA GLY A 75 5.09 10.20 -29.63
C GLY A 75 4.91 8.70 -29.90
N GLY A 76 4.48 7.92 -28.91
CA GLY A 76 4.19 6.48 -29.03
C GLY A 76 2.79 6.09 -28.55
N ASP A 77 2.58 4.85 -28.16
CA ASP A 77 1.35 4.37 -27.50
C ASP A 77 1.70 3.23 -26.49
N LEU A 78 0.72 2.81 -25.69
CA LEU A 78 0.77 1.65 -24.81
C LEU A 78 -0.07 0.53 -25.43
N LEU A 79 0.56 -0.62 -25.70
CA LEU A 79 -0.15 -1.81 -26.17
C LEU A 79 -0.94 -2.43 -25.02
N ILE A 80 -2.25 -2.62 -25.23
CA ILE A 80 -3.17 -3.21 -24.26
C ILE A 80 -3.64 -4.56 -24.77
N GLU A 81 -3.36 -5.60 -24.00
CA GLU A 81 -3.75 -6.96 -24.31
C GLU A 81 -4.50 -7.60 -23.13
N ARG A 82 -5.25 -8.69 -23.39
CA ARG A 82 -5.90 -9.50 -22.36
C ARG A 82 -5.67 -10.97 -22.62
N GLY A 83 -5.36 -11.73 -21.58
CA GLY A 83 -5.17 -13.18 -21.62
C GLY A 83 -4.06 -13.65 -20.69
N ASP A 84 -3.65 -14.89 -20.87
CA ASP A 84 -2.51 -15.47 -20.15
C ASP A 84 -1.20 -14.79 -20.59
N PRO A 85 -0.45 -14.16 -19.69
CA PRO A 85 0.80 -13.48 -20.02
C PRO A 85 1.82 -14.39 -20.72
N ARG A 86 1.82 -15.71 -20.42
CA ARG A 86 2.70 -16.71 -21.03
C ARG A 86 2.47 -16.82 -22.54
N GLU A 87 1.21 -16.75 -22.98
CA GLU A 87 0.82 -16.82 -24.38
C GLU A 87 0.92 -15.46 -25.07
N VAL A 88 0.43 -14.41 -24.39
CA VAL A 88 0.39 -13.05 -24.92
C VAL A 88 1.79 -12.53 -25.21
N LEU A 89 2.73 -12.66 -24.27
CA LEU A 89 4.10 -12.15 -24.44
C LEU A 89 4.86 -12.87 -25.55
N VAL A 90 4.72 -14.19 -25.68
CA VAL A 90 5.31 -14.96 -26.78
C VAL A 90 4.73 -14.50 -28.13
N ARG A 91 3.41 -14.34 -28.22
CA ARG A 91 2.74 -13.87 -29.44
C ARG A 91 3.19 -12.47 -29.82
N VAL A 92 3.16 -11.52 -28.89
CA VAL A 92 3.56 -10.12 -29.13
C VAL A 92 5.03 -10.02 -29.53
N ALA A 93 5.92 -10.80 -28.89
CA ALA A 93 7.32 -10.87 -29.25
C ALA A 93 7.52 -11.33 -30.72
N ALA A 94 6.79 -12.36 -31.13
CA ALA A 94 6.84 -12.87 -32.53
C ALA A 94 6.24 -11.88 -33.53
N GLU A 95 5.09 -11.24 -33.22
CA GLU A 95 4.40 -10.27 -34.09
C GLU A 95 5.25 -9.02 -34.35
N HIS A 96 5.95 -8.51 -33.34
CA HIS A 96 6.81 -7.34 -33.46
C HIS A 96 8.29 -7.68 -33.81
N GLY A 97 8.64 -8.97 -33.88
CA GLY A 97 10.00 -9.41 -34.19
C GLY A 97 11.02 -9.09 -33.11
N HIS A 98 10.58 -9.07 -31.84
CA HIS A 98 11.45 -8.80 -30.69
C HIS A 98 11.88 -10.10 -30.02
N ASP A 99 13.15 -10.16 -29.63
CA ASP A 99 13.79 -11.30 -29.01
C ASP A 99 14.08 -11.09 -27.50
N ARG A 100 13.55 -9.99 -26.92
CA ARG A 100 13.77 -9.62 -25.53
C ARG A 100 12.50 -9.06 -24.90
N VAL A 101 12.16 -9.55 -23.69
CA VAL A 101 11.09 -9.02 -22.83
C VAL A 101 11.69 -8.58 -21.50
N VAL A 102 11.27 -7.41 -21.03
CA VAL A 102 11.75 -6.78 -19.81
C VAL A 102 10.58 -6.46 -18.90
N TRP A 103 10.75 -6.68 -17.59
CA TRP A 103 9.78 -6.18 -16.60
C TRP A 103 10.42 -5.88 -15.25
N ASN A 104 9.71 -5.11 -14.42
CA ASN A 104 10.11 -4.86 -13.05
C ASN A 104 9.61 -5.97 -12.12
N ARG A 105 10.45 -6.43 -11.19
CA ARG A 105 10.15 -7.55 -10.31
C ARG A 105 8.98 -7.26 -9.37
N THR A 106 8.26 -8.30 -8.96
CA THR A 106 7.25 -8.26 -7.90
C THR A 106 7.69 -9.13 -6.72
N HIS A 107 7.24 -8.77 -5.52
CA HIS A 107 7.64 -9.44 -4.28
C HIS A 107 6.53 -10.30 -3.65
N SER A 108 5.29 -10.25 -4.16
CA SER A 108 4.19 -11.11 -3.71
C SER A 108 4.34 -12.55 -4.23
N GLY A 109 3.82 -13.55 -3.49
CA GLY A 109 3.90 -14.96 -3.88
C GLY A 109 3.32 -15.23 -5.26
N LEU A 110 2.05 -14.85 -5.49
CA LEU A 110 1.36 -15.00 -6.79
C LEU A 110 2.12 -14.31 -7.93
N GLY A 111 2.65 -13.13 -7.69
CA GLY A 111 3.41 -12.38 -8.68
C GLY A 111 4.73 -13.07 -9.03
N ARG A 112 5.44 -13.61 -8.05
CA ARG A 112 6.71 -14.35 -8.26
C ARG A 112 6.48 -15.64 -9.03
N GLU A 113 5.50 -16.43 -8.63
CA GLU A 113 5.14 -17.68 -9.34
C GLU A 113 4.80 -17.41 -10.81
N ARG A 114 3.99 -16.39 -11.07
CA ARG A 114 3.68 -15.95 -12.44
C ARG A 114 4.92 -15.51 -13.21
N ASP A 115 5.81 -14.74 -12.59
CA ASP A 115 7.04 -14.26 -13.22
C ASP A 115 7.97 -15.43 -13.61
N ASP A 116 8.07 -16.44 -12.77
CA ASP A 116 8.86 -17.65 -13.04
C ASP A 116 8.25 -18.44 -14.19
N ASP A 117 6.93 -18.67 -14.21
CA ASP A 117 6.22 -19.37 -15.30
C ASP A 117 6.36 -18.65 -16.64
N VAL A 118 6.20 -17.31 -16.65
CA VAL A 118 6.36 -16.49 -17.86
C VAL A 118 7.79 -16.53 -18.38
N ARG A 119 8.78 -16.45 -17.49
CA ARG A 119 10.20 -16.57 -17.86
C ARG A 119 10.49 -17.93 -18.52
N GLU A 120 10.06 -19.03 -17.90
CA GLU A 120 10.28 -20.37 -18.44
C GLU A 120 9.68 -20.51 -19.84
N GLN A 121 8.47 -19.99 -20.07
CA GLN A 121 7.80 -20.03 -21.36
C GLN A 121 8.55 -19.22 -22.42
N LEU A 122 8.95 -17.97 -22.13
CA LEU A 122 9.66 -17.10 -23.07
C LEU A 122 11.03 -17.64 -23.44
N GLU A 123 11.82 -18.10 -22.45
CA GLU A 123 13.14 -18.70 -22.68
C GLU A 123 13.03 -19.98 -23.49
N GLY A 124 11.96 -20.78 -23.28
CA GLY A 124 11.66 -21.98 -24.08
C GLY A 124 11.41 -21.69 -25.57
N GLU A 125 10.90 -20.52 -25.89
CA GLU A 125 10.67 -20.02 -27.25
C GLU A 125 11.86 -19.20 -27.81
N GLY A 126 12.96 -19.09 -27.05
CA GLY A 126 14.18 -18.38 -27.45
C GLY A 126 14.12 -16.85 -27.25
N VAL A 127 13.18 -16.35 -26.46
CA VAL A 127 13.07 -14.93 -26.10
C VAL A 127 13.84 -14.67 -24.80
N ALA A 128 14.76 -13.72 -24.80
CA ALA A 128 15.54 -13.34 -23.62
C ALA A 128 14.66 -12.57 -22.61
N VAL A 129 14.93 -12.78 -21.33
CA VAL A 129 14.19 -12.14 -20.23
C VAL A 129 15.13 -11.42 -19.29
N ASP A 130 14.89 -10.11 -19.08
CA ASP A 130 15.56 -9.33 -18.07
C ASP A 130 14.58 -8.74 -17.06
N THR A 131 14.99 -8.67 -15.80
CA THR A 131 14.15 -8.12 -14.73
C THR A 131 14.92 -7.17 -13.84
N TYR A 132 14.26 -6.11 -13.41
CA TYR A 132 14.86 -5.04 -12.62
C TYR A 132 14.11 -4.82 -11.31
N GLU A 133 14.80 -4.25 -10.33
CA GLU A 133 14.17 -3.72 -9.12
C GLU A 133 13.74 -2.28 -9.40
N ASP A 134 12.47 -1.98 -9.13
CA ASP A 134 11.89 -0.67 -9.41
C ASP A 134 11.01 -0.13 -8.28
N ASP A 135 10.33 -1.05 -7.58
CA ASP A 135 9.34 -0.74 -6.55
C ASP A 135 10.00 -0.27 -5.24
N LEU A 136 11.29 -0.55 -5.05
CA LEU A 136 12.05 -0.23 -3.84
C LEU A 136 13.32 0.55 -4.19
N LEU A 137 13.82 1.32 -3.21
CA LEU A 137 15.12 2.00 -3.32
C LEU A 137 16.29 1.02 -3.12
N HIS A 138 16.03 -0.08 -2.41
CA HIS A 138 17.04 -1.12 -2.16
C HIS A 138 16.45 -2.50 -2.35
N GLU A 139 17.07 -3.27 -3.22
CA GLU A 139 16.67 -4.65 -3.52
C GLU A 139 16.53 -5.49 -2.24
N PRO A 140 15.44 -6.30 -2.10
CA PRO A 140 15.28 -7.22 -0.98
C PRO A 140 16.47 -8.15 -0.81
N GLY A 141 16.94 -8.29 0.44
CA GLY A 141 18.15 -9.04 0.75
C GLY A 141 19.46 -8.25 0.61
N SER A 142 19.43 -7.02 0.09
CA SER A 142 20.62 -6.17 0.01
C SER A 142 20.97 -5.47 1.33
N ILE A 143 19.99 -5.28 2.23
CA ILE A 143 20.19 -4.73 3.58
C ILE A 143 20.13 -5.89 4.58
N THR A 144 21.30 -6.32 5.05
CA THR A 144 21.43 -7.46 5.97
C THR A 144 22.24 -7.10 7.21
N THR A 145 22.10 -7.96 8.22
CA THR A 145 22.94 -7.95 9.42
C THR A 145 24.38 -8.34 9.05
N ASN A 146 25.33 -8.19 9.98
CA ASN A 146 26.70 -8.63 9.77
C ASN A 146 26.83 -10.16 9.60
N ALA A 147 25.83 -10.92 9.99
CA ALA A 147 25.77 -12.39 9.80
C ALA A 147 25.15 -12.78 8.44
N GLY A 148 24.62 -11.82 7.69
CA GLY A 148 23.94 -12.06 6.40
C GLY A 148 22.44 -12.30 6.52
N ASP A 149 21.89 -12.26 7.75
CA ASP A 149 20.45 -12.41 7.98
C ASP A 149 19.71 -11.08 7.71
N TYR A 150 18.41 -11.13 7.42
CA TYR A 150 17.59 -9.92 7.33
C TYR A 150 17.32 -9.31 8.72
N TYR A 151 16.98 -8.03 8.74
CA TYR A 151 16.58 -7.35 9.96
C TYR A 151 15.12 -7.63 10.32
N SER A 152 14.87 -8.09 11.55
CA SER A 152 13.54 -8.26 12.12
C SER A 152 13.09 -7.10 13.02
N VAL A 153 13.95 -6.08 13.17
CA VAL A 153 13.69 -4.86 13.95
C VAL A 153 13.94 -3.65 13.08
N TYR A 154 12.89 -2.84 12.88
CA TYR A 154 12.90 -1.69 11.98
C TYR A 154 14.00 -0.67 12.27
N THR A 155 14.23 -0.32 13.53
CA THR A 155 15.24 0.70 13.90
C THR A 155 16.65 0.39 13.35
N TYR A 156 17.04 -0.87 13.27
CA TYR A 156 18.34 -1.26 12.73
C TYR A 156 18.34 -1.27 11.20
N PHE A 157 17.22 -1.65 10.58
CA PHE A 157 17.01 -1.56 9.15
C PHE A 157 17.07 -0.11 8.68
N TRP A 158 16.31 0.80 9.32
CA TRP A 158 16.28 2.23 9.03
C TRP A 158 17.67 2.87 9.01
N LYS A 159 18.50 2.59 10.02
CA LYS A 159 19.87 3.13 10.07
C LYS A 159 20.70 2.74 8.85
N LYS A 160 20.57 1.48 8.39
CA LYS A 160 21.28 1.01 7.20
C LYS A 160 20.69 1.58 5.91
N TRP A 161 19.36 1.63 5.85
CA TRP A 161 18.64 2.18 4.71
C TRP A 161 18.97 3.67 4.51
N ARG A 162 18.93 4.47 5.57
CA ARG A 162 19.24 5.90 5.53
C ARG A 162 20.65 6.19 5.02
N ASP A 163 21.64 5.47 5.54
CA ASP A 163 23.06 5.71 5.26
C ASP A 163 23.50 5.16 3.87
N ARG A 164 22.63 4.40 3.20
CA ARG A 164 22.93 3.80 1.91
C ARG A 164 22.60 4.78 0.76
N PRO A 165 23.49 4.93 -0.27
CA PRO A 165 23.20 5.75 -1.44
C PRO A 165 21.89 5.33 -2.11
N LYS A 166 21.15 6.28 -2.66
CA LYS A 166 19.98 6.06 -3.50
C LYS A 166 20.32 6.48 -4.92
N ASP A 167 19.86 5.68 -5.87
CA ASP A 167 20.04 5.98 -7.28
C ASP A 167 19.13 7.15 -7.69
N ASP A 168 19.53 7.86 -8.74
CA ASP A 168 18.71 8.90 -9.34
C ASP A 168 17.49 8.29 -10.06
N PRO A 169 16.41 9.06 -10.29
CA PRO A 169 15.27 8.60 -11.10
C PRO A 169 15.69 8.20 -12.52
N ALA A 170 15.17 7.09 -13.01
CA ALA A 170 15.46 6.61 -14.36
C ALA A 170 14.80 7.51 -15.43
N PRO A 171 15.47 7.79 -16.57
CA PRO A 171 14.88 8.56 -17.65
C PRO A 171 13.73 7.82 -18.34
N ALA A 172 12.77 8.56 -18.88
CA ALA A 172 11.73 8.00 -19.72
C ALA A 172 12.16 7.96 -21.19
N PRO A 173 11.69 6.97 -21.99
CA PRO A 173 11.88 6.96 -23.44
C PRO A 173 11.05 8.05 -24.14
N GLU A 174 11.54 8.53 -25.28
CA GLU A 174 10.94 9.60 -26.06
C GLU A 174 11.02 9.32 -27.58
N GLY A 175 9.99 9.71 -28.32
CA GLY A 175 9.99 9.67 -29.78
C GLY A 175 10.33 8.31 -30.37
N GLU A 176 11.41 8.21 -31.13
CA GLU A 176 11.84 7.00 -31.83
C GLU A 176 12.27 5.85 -30.88
N GLU A 177 12.44 6.14 -29.58
CA GLU A 177 12.74 5.12 -28.58
C GLU A 177 11.47 4.32 -28.19
N ILE A 178 10.26 4.76 -28.58
CA ILE A 178 9.00 4.05 -28.41
C ILE A 178 8.59 3.44 -29.75
N ALA A 179 8.69 2.13 -29.87
CA ALA A 179 8.51 1.40 -31.12
C ALA A 179 7.03 0.98 -31.38
N LEU A 180 6.08 1.79 -30.92
CA LEU A 180 4.65 1.62 -31.16
C LEU A 180 4.03 2.98 -31.55
N ASP A 181 3.43 3.05 -32.74
CA ASP A 181 2.87 4.29 -33.24
C ASP A 181 1.61 4.71 -32.44
N PRO A 182 1.36 6.03 -32.28
CA PRO A 182 0.15 6.51 -31.65
C PRO A 182 -1.12 6.02 -32.34
N GLY A 183 -1.98 5.35 -31.57
CA GLY A 183 -3.24 4.78 -32.06
C GLY A 183 -3.24 3.25 -32.22
N ASP A 184 -2.09 2.60 -32.19
CA ASP A 184 -1.96 1.14 -32.37
C ASP A 184 -2.07 0.36 -31.05
N GLY A 185 -2.13 1.04 -29.90
CA GLY A 185 -2.13 0.42 -28.57
C GLY A 185 -3.41 -0.30 -28.13
N GLY A 186 -4.48 -0.34 -28.95
CA GLY A 186 -5.75 -0.96 -28.54
C GLY A 186 -6.58 -0.05 -27.61
N ALA A 187 -7.56 -0.57 -26.91
CA ALA A 187 -8.41 0.19 -25.98
C ALA A 187 -8.22 -0.31 -24.54
N VAL A 188 -8.17 0.60 -23.57
CA VAL A 188 -8.30 0.25 -22.15
C VAL A 188 -9.75 -0.20 -21.92
N PRO A 189 -9.99 -1.41 -21.38
CA PRO A 189 -11.33 -1.88 -21.11
C PRO A 189 -11.99 -1.12 -19.97
N THR A 190 -13.32 -1.08 -19.99
CA THR A 190 -14.09 -0.53 -18.87
C THR A 190 -14.11 -1.50 -17.67
N LEU A 191 -14.48 -0.98 -16.51
CA LEU A 191 -14.65 -1.77 -15.27
C LEU A 191 -15.66 -2.91 -15.49
N GLU A 192 -16.78 -2.65 -16.19
CA GLU A 192 -17.81 -3.65 -16.52
C GLU A 192 -17.28 -4.75 -17.45
N GLU A 193 -16.49 -4.42 -18.47
CA GLU A 193 -15.87 -5.38 -19.39
C GLU A 193 -14.87 -6.30 -18.69
N LEU A 194 -14.29 -5.86 -17.56
CA LEU A 194 -13.45 -6.67 -16.69
C LEU A 194 -14.25 -7.48 -15.66
N GLY A 195 -15.59 -7.33 -15.61
CA GLY A 195 -16.47 -8.09 -14.72
C GLY A 195 -16.65 -7.47 -13.33
N PHE A 196 -16.27 -6.22 -13.13
CA PHE A 196 -16.42 -5.50 -11.86
C PHE A 196 -17.60 -4.52 -11.93
N GLY A 197 -18.32 -4.38 -10.80
CA GLY A 197 -19.28 -3.29 -10.62
C GLY A 197 -18.60 -2.00 -10.17
N GLU A 198 -19.31 -0.89 -10.26
CA GLU A 198 -18.85 0.40 -9.73
C GLU A 198 -18.47 0.29 -8.24
N PRO A 199 -17.35 0.90 -7.81
CA PRO A 199 -17.00 0.94 -6.41
C PRO A 199 -18.03 1.76 -5.61
N GLU A 200 -18.23 1.39 -4.35
CA GLU A 200 -19.02 2.17 -3.40
C GLU A 200 -18.28 3.45 -2.99
N ALA A 201 -16.97 3.38 -3.05
CA ALA A 201 -16.05 4.46 -2.70
C ALA A 201 -15.87 5.47 -3.83
N ASP A 202 -15.68 6.73 -3.45
CA ASP A 202 -15.12 7.77 -4.31
C ASP A 202 -13.60 7.59 -4.37
N VAL A 203 -13.15 6.82 -5.35
CA VAL A 203 -11.73 6.46 -5.50
C VAL A 203 -10.96 7.66 -6.04
N GLU A 204 -9.86 7.99 -5.39
CA GLU A 204 -8.98 9.07 -5.80
C GLU A 204 -8.48 8.89 -7.25
N PRO A 205 -8.45 9.96 -8.07
CA PRO A 205 -7.90 9.91 -9.43
C PRO A 205 -6.44 9.47 -9.47
N ALA A 206 -6.12 8.56 -10.39
CA ALA A 206 -4.78 8.02 -10.55
C ALA A 206 -4.02 8.68 -11.71
N GLY A 207 -2.69 8.53 -11.68
CA GLY A 207 -1.79 8.95 -12.76
C GLY A 207 -0.54 9.67 -12.25
N THR A 208 0.48 9.77 -13.13
CA THR A 208 1.75 10.40 -12.78
C THR A 208 1.58 11.89 -12.46
N ALA A 209 0.72 12.60 -13.20
CA ALA A 209 0.47 14.03 -12.98
C ALA A 209 -0.16 14.27 -11.59
N GLN A 210 -1.17 13.48 -11.21
CA GLN A 210 -1.85 13.55 -9.92
C GLN A 210 -0.89 13.23 -8.76
N ALA A 211 -0.09 12.18 -8.93
CA ALA A 211 0.93 11.81 -7.93
C ALA A 211 1.96 12.92 -7.70
N ARG A 212 2.44 13.55 -8.78
CA ARG A 212 3.39 14.66 -8.71
C ARG A 212 2.79 15.93 -8.11
N GLU A 213 1.55 16.24 -8.42
CA GLU A 213 0.83 17.36 -7.81
C GLU A 213 0.72 17.17 -6.29
N ARG A 214 0.35 15.96 -5.83
CA ARG A 214 0.32 15.63 -4.40
C ARG A 214 1.70 15.75 -3.75
N LEU A 215 2.72 15.16 -4.38
CA LEU A 215 4.09 15.23 -3.87
C LEU A 215 4.59 16.67 -3.77
N SER A 216 4.36 17.48 -4.81
CA SER A 216 4.75 18.89 -4.83
C SER A 216 4.06 19.68 -3.71
N THR A 217 2.72 19.55 -3.60
CA THR A 217 1.94 20.22 -2.56
C THR A 217 2.41 19.81 -1.16
N PHE A 218 2.64 18.53 -0.94
CA PHE A 218 3.15 18.02 0.33
C PHE A 218 4.55 18.56 0.65
N CYS A 219 5.46 18.59 -0.32
CA CYS A 219 6.82 19.11 -0.16
C CYS A 219 6.91 20.64 -0.07
N GLU A 220 5.83 21.39 -0.35
CA GLU A 220 5.76 22.84 -0.15
C GLU A 220 5.61 23.23 1.33
N SER A 221 4.90 22.44 2.13
CA SER A 221 4.56 22.83 3.51
C SER A 221 4.47 21.65 4.49
N ASP A 222 3.68 20.61 4.20
CA ASP A 222 3.30 19.61 5.20
C ASP A 222 4.44 18.66 5.57
N VAL A 223 5.39 18.45 4.69
CA VAL A 223 6.59 17.64 4.95
C VAL A 223 7.42 18.20 6.11
N PHE A 224 7.41 19.53 6.33
CA PHE A 224 8.19 20.21 7.39
C PHE A 224 7.55 20.15 8.78
N ARG A 225 6.36 19.54 8.89
CA ARG A 225 5.66 19.30 10.15
C ARG A 225 5.08 17.90 10.22
N TYR A 226 5.59 17.00 9.36
CA TYR A 226 5.03 15.67 9.16
C TYR A 226 5.07 14.81 10.43
N ASP A 227 6.10 14.91 11.23
CA ASP A 227 6.29 14.14 12.46
C ASP A 227 5.14 14.33 13.47
N GLU A 228 4.59 15.56 13.56
CA GLU A 228 3.42 15.87 14.37
C GLU A 228 2.10 15.70 13.60
N ALA A 229 2.01 16.28 12.41
CA ALA A 229 0.77 16.38 11.65
C ALA A 229 0.25 15.01 11.19
N ARG A 230 1.14 14.02 10.92
CA ARG A 230 0.78 12.64 10.61
C ARG A 230 -0.03 11.93 11.72
N GLU A 231 -0.03 12.46 12.91
CA GLU A 231 -0.77 11.89 14.03
C GLU A 231 -2.25 12.32 14.03
N HIS A 232 -2.60 13.38 13.32
CA HIS A 232 -3.92 14.03 13.35
C HIS A 232 -4.72 13.77 12.05
N PRO A 233 -5.59 12.76 12.01
CA PRO A 233 -6.31 12.37 10.79
C PRO A 233 -7.24 13.46 10.24
N ALA A 234 -7.63 14.45 11.08
CA ALA A 234 -8.47 15.57 10.67
C ALA A 234 -7.72 16.69 9.91
N GLU A 235 -6.37 16.61 9.83
CA GLU A 235 -5.57 17.70 9.24
C GLU A 235 -5.30 17.52 7.74
N ASP A 236 -5.53 16.32 7.18
CA ASP A 236 -5.18 15.97 5.79
C ASP A 236 -3.75 16.38 5.40
N ALA A 237 -2.81 16.28 6.34
CA ALA A 237 -1.43 16.73 6.22
C ALA A 237 -0.45 15.60 5.85
N THR A 238 -0.95 14.51 5.29
CA THR A 238 -0.14 13.40 4.77
C THR A 238 -0.05 13.49 3.25
N SER A 239 0.98 12.87 2.68
CA SER A 239 1.18 12.90 1.22
C SER A 239 0.08 12.20 0.42
N ARG A 240 -0.66 11.25 1.02
CA ARG A 240 -1.63 10.35 0.37
C ARG A 240 -1.07 9.64 -0.89
N LEU A 241 0.24 9.36 -0.91
CA LEU A 241 0.91 8.71 -2.05
C LEU A 241 0.82 7.18 -2.02
N SER A 242 0.15 6.58 -1.04
CA SER A 242 0.16 5.12 -0.87
C SER A 242 -0.38 4.35 -2.08
N ALA A 243 -1.51 4.77 -2.66
CA ALA A 243 -2.06 4.15 -3.87
C ALA A 243 -1.15 4.39 -5.09
N HIS A 244 -0.60 5.59 -5.21
CA HIS A 244 0.33 5.93 -6.29
C HIS A 244 1.62 5.12 -6.24
N LEU A 245 2.21 4.90 -5.04
CA LEU A 245 3.37 4.03 -4.85
C LEU A 245 3.02 2.55 -5.08
N THR A 246 1.82 2.12 -4.68
CA THR A 246 1.35 0.75 -4.86
C THR A 246 1.15 0.40 -6.34
N TRP A 247 0.58 1.31 -7.13
CA TRP A 247 0.35 1.12 -8.56
C TRP A 247 1.48 1.66 -9.44
N GLY A 248 2.50 2.26 -8.80
CA GLY A 248 3.68 2.76 -9.49
C GLY A 248 3.41 3.92 -10.44
N THR A 249 2.39 4.73 -10.19
CA THR A 249 2.16 5.99 -10.94
C THR A 249 3.17 7.08 -10.56
N ILE A 250 3.95 6.84 -9.50
CA ILE A 250 5.16 7.58 -9.13
C ILE A 250 6.21 6.60 -8.63
N GLY A 251 7.49 6.85 -8.93
CA GLY A 251 8.61 6.03 -8.48
C GLY A 251 9.09 6.39 -7.07
N PRO A 252 9.61 5.43 -6.30
CA PRO A 252 10.14 5.70 -4.96
C PRO A 252 11.38 6.59 -4.99
N ARG A 253 12.18 6.57 -6.06
CA ARG A 253 13.35 7.45 -6.25
C ARG A 253 12.92 8.89 -6.43
N GLU A 254 11.88 9.14 -7.25
CA GLU A 254 11.32 10.48 -7.43
C GLU A 254 10.79 11.05 -6.10
N VAL A 255 10.06 10.24 -5.32
CA VAL A 255 9.56 10.65 -4.00
C VAL A 255 10.70 10.93 -3.01
N TYR A 256 11.72 10.06 -2.98
CA TYR A 256 12.88 10.25 -2.10
C TYR A 256 13.62 11.53 -2.43
N TRP A 257 13.97 11.78 -3.69
CA TRP A 257 14.75 12.94 -4.08
C TRP A 257 13.97 14.25 -3.95
N ALA A 258 12.67 14.26 -4.18
CA ALA A 258 11.83 15.43 -3.90
C ALA A 258 11.82 15.80 -2.40
N THR A 259 11.79 14.79 -1.53
CA THR A 259 11.87 15.03 -0.07
C THR A 259 13.30 15.34 0.39
N ASP A 260 14.35 14.84 -0.25
CA ASP A 260 15.73 15.22 0.03
C ASP A 260 16.00 16.69 -0.36
N GLU A 261 15.42 17.14 -1.49
CA GLU A 261 15.43 18.55 -1.85
C GLU A 261 14.68 19.41 -0.81
N ALA A 262 13.54 18.95 -0.31
CA ALA A 262 12.83 19.61 0.78
C ALA A 262 13.68 19.65 2.06
N HIS A 263 14.35 18.56 2.43
CA HIS A 263 15.30 18.53 3.55
C HIS A 263 16.39 19.60 3.41
N GLY A 264 16.92 19.80 2.20
CA GLY A 264 17.88 20.86 1.90
C GLY A 264 17.32 22.30 2.07
N ARG A 265 16.00 22.48 1.97
CA ARG A 265 15.29 23.75 2.15
C ARG A 265 14.80 24.02 3.58
N ALA A 266 14.85 23.02 4.45
CA ALA A 266 14.33 23.07 5.81
C ALA A 266 14.97 24.17 6.66
N ASP A 267 14.16 24.92 7.39
CA ASP A 267 14.58 26.04 8.27
C ASP A 267 14.78 25.52 9.71
N GLY A 268 15.87 24.82 9.94
CA GLY A 268 16.25 24.31 11.24
C GLY A 268 16.23 22.78 11.35
N GLU A 269 16.53 22.28 12.55
CA GLU A 269 16.63 20.84 12.83
C GLU A 269 15.26 20.18 12.91
N GLU A 270 14.27 20.84 13.51
CA GLU A 270 12.90 20.33 13.67
C GLU A 270 12.26 19.99 12.31
N GLU A 271 12.39 20.88 11.33
CA GLU A 271 11.87 20.60 9.98
C GLU A 271 12.64 19.48 9.27
N ARG A 272 13.97 19.37 9.49
CA ARG A 272 14.76 18.26 8.95
C ARG A 272 14.34 16.93 9.55
N GLU A 273 14.12 16.87 10.86
CA GLU A 273 13.63 15.68 11.55
C GLU A 273 12.25 15.28 11.02
N ALA A 274 11.35 16.23 10.74
CA ALA A 274 10.04 15.96 10.15
C ALA A 274 10.15 15.35 8.73
N VAL A 275 11.06 15.86 7.89
CA VAL A 275 11.33 15.29 6.57
C VAL A 275 11.94 13.89 6.69
N GLU A 276 12.90 13.68 7.58
CA GLU A 276 13.48 12.35 7.84
C GLU A 276 12.41 11.37 8.35
N GLU A 277 11.45 11.82 9.15
CA GLU A 277 10.33 10.98 9.59
C GLU A 277 9.45 10.54 8.40
N PHE A 278 9.22 11.42 7.40
CA PHE A 278 8.55 10.97 6.17
C PHE A 278 9.39 9.97 5.39
N GLN A 279 10.69 10.22 5.18
CA GLN A 279 11.59 9.27 4.50
C GLN A 279 11.64 7.92 5.25
N SER A 280 11.47 7.93 6.57
CA SER A 280 11.37 6.70 7.35
C SER A 280 10.15 5.86 6.99
N GLN A 281 9.07 6.46 6.46
CA GLN A 281 7.91 5.71 5.99
C GLN A 281 8.19 4.97 4.67
N LEU A 282 9.03 5.53 3.78
CA LEU A 282 9.52 4.79 2.62
C LEU A 282 10.35 3.57 3.06
N ALA A 283 11.18 3.74 4.09
CA ALA A 283 11.94 2.63 4.65
C ALA A 283 11.04 1.59 5.35
N TRP A 284 9.93 1.97 5.99
CA TRP A 284 8.95 1.03 6.53
C TRP A 284 8.31 0.17 5.43
N ARG A 285 7.97 0.79 4.29
CA ARG A 285 7.44 0.09 3.13
C ARG A 285 8.42 -0.97 2.62
N GLU A 286 9.69 -0.62 2.51
CA GLU A 286 10.74 -1.57 2.11
C GLU A 286 11.00 -2.62 3.18
N PHE A 287 11.01 -2.27 4.47
CA PHE A 287 11.22 -3.20 5.55
C PHE A 287 10.21 -4.36 5.53
N TYR A 288 8.93 -4.08 5.37
CA TYR A 288 7.92 -5.13 5.27
C TYR A 288 8.08 -5.97 3.99
N THR A 289 8.49 -5.37 2.88
CA THR A 289 8.78 -6.11 1.65
C THR A 289 10.02 -6.99 1.81
N HIS A 290 11.07 -6.54 2.52
CA HIS A 290 12.21 -7.39 2.88
C HIS A 290 11.79 -8.56 3.76
N VAL A 291 10.94 -8.35 4.76
CA VAL A 291 10.41 -9.43 5.59
C VAL A 291 9.63 -10.44 4.74
N LEU A 292 8.73 -9.98 3.87
CA LEU A 292 7.96 -10.84 2.97
C LEU A 292 8.86 -11.65 2.02
N HIS A 293 9.95 -11.07 1.56
CA HIS A 293 10.90 -11.76 0.67
C HIS A 293 11.53 -12.99 1.34
N PHE A 294 11.91 -12.89 2.62
CA PHE A 294 12.53 -13.99 3.38
C PHE A 294 11.52 -14.93 4.03
N GLU A 295 10.35 -14.43 4.38
CA GLU A 295 9.31 -15.14 5.13
C GLU A 295 7.96 -15.07 4.38
N PRO A 296 7.85 -15.64 3.17
CA PRO A 296 6.64 -15.49 2.34
C PRO A 296 5.38 -16.07 3.00
N GLN A 297 5.54 -17.03 3.94
CA GLN A 297 4.41 -17.61 4.70
C GLN A 297 3.71 -16.61 5.62
N VAL A 298 4.31 -15.45 5.95
CA VAL A 298 3.69 -14.45 6.84
C VAL A 298 2.36 -13.92 6.31
N VAL A 299 2.10 -14.06 5.02
CA VAL A 299 0.81 -13.65 4.43
C VAL A 299 -0.36 -14.42 5.03
N THR A 300 -0.14 -15.69 5.40
CA THR A 300 -1.17 -16.59 5.93
C THR A 300 -0.89 -17.07 7.34
N GLU A 301 0.37 -16.95 7.82
CA GLU A 301 0.81 -17.43 9.12
C GLU A 301 1.30 -16.28 10.01
N ASN A 302 1.31 -16.48 11.31
CA ASN A 302 1.91 -15.53 12.22
C ASN A 302 3.44 -15.57 12.04
N TYR A 303 4.07 -14.41 11.97
CA TYR A 303 5.54 -14.32 11.97
C TYR A 303 6.13 -14.81 13.31
N LYS A 304 5.54 -14.42 14.45
CA LYS A 304 5.94 -14.90 15.76
C LYS A 304 5.34 -16.26 16.06
N SER A 305 6.17 -17.19 16.50
CA SER A 305 5.70 -18.45 17.08
C SER A 305 5.24 -18.26 18.52
N TYR A 306 4.13 -18.87 18.87
CA TYR A 306 3.59 -18.99 20.22
C TYR A 306 3.69 -20.46 20.67
N GLU A 307 3.76 -20.72 21.98
CA GLU A 307 3.79 -22.09 22.52
C GLU A 307 2.49 -22.84 22.27
N HIS A 308 1.36 -22.10 22.31
CA HIS A 308 0.03 -22.59 21.99
C HIS A 308 -0.62 -21.70 20.95
N GLU A 309 -1.63 -22.20 20.26
CA GLU A 309 -2.44 -21.38 19.33
C GLU A 309 -3.14 -20.22 20.06
N ILE A 310 -3.23 -19.06 19.41
CA ILE A 310 -4.02 -17.95 19.91
C ILE A 310 -5.48 -18.28 19.68
N GLU A 311 -6.26 -18.39 20.77
CA GLU A 311 -7.69 -18.74 20.74
C GLU A 311 -8.58 -17.55 20.38
N TRP A 312 -8.54 -17.17 19.07
CA TRP A 312 -9.39 -16.11 18.56
C TRP A 312 -10.88 -16.43 18.71
N ARG A 313 -11.68 -15.40 18.94
CA ARG A 313 -13.15 -15.52 19.02
C ARG A 313 -13.79 -15.63 17.64
N SER A 314 -14.87 -16.39 17.57
CA SER A 314 -15.75 -16.41 16.39
C SER A 314 -16.99 -15.54 16.69
N ASP A 315 -16.87 -14.24 16.45
CA ASP A 315 -17.91 -13.24 16.66
C ASP A 315 -18.30 -12.60 15.32
N ARG A 316 -19.37 -13.14 14.71
CA ARG A 316 -19.85 -12.65 13.40
C ARG A 316 -20.55 -11.30 13.51
N GLU A 317 -21.26 -11.06 14.61
CA GLU A 317 -22.00 -9.80 14.81
C GLU A 317 -21.02 -8.66 15.08
N GLY A 318 -20.04 -8.88 15.95
CA GLY A 318 -18.96 -7.92 16.20
C GLY A 318 -18.12 -7.62 14.95
N LEU A 319 -17.78 -8.64 14.15
CA LEU A 319 -17.07 -8.46 12.87
C LEU A 319 -17.91 -7.64 11.88
N GLN A 320 -19.22 -7.88 11.81
CA GLN A 320 -20.10 -7.13 10.90
C GLN A 320 -20.23 -5.67 11.37
N ALA A 321 -20.47 -5.43 12.65
CA ALA A 321 -20.50 -4.08 13.21
C ALA A 321 -19.21 -3.30 12.95
N TRP A 322 -18.05 -3.97 13.09
CA TRP A 322 -16.75 -3.38 12.74
C TRP A 322 -16.66 -3.02 11.25
N LYS A 323 -17.05 -3.92 10.36
CA LYS A 323 -17.07 -3.68 8.90
C LYS A 323 -17.98 -2.52 8.50
N ASP A 324 -19.11 -2.38 9.16
CA ASP A 324 -20.13 -1.37 8.86
C ASP A 324 -19.81 0.00 9.51
N GLY A 325 -18.83 0.05 10.44
CA GLY A 325 -18.54 1.24 11.23
C GLY A 325 -19.68 1.58 12.19
N GLU A 326 -20.17 0.55 12.90
CA GLU A 326 -21.29 0.60 13.84
C GLU A 326 -20.94 -0.06 15.20
N THR A 327 -19.66 0.05 15.60
CA THR A 327 -19.18 -0.53 16.85
C THR A 327 -19.59 0.24 18.10
N GLY A 328 -20.04 1.48 17.96
CA GLY A 328 -20.25 2.42 19.07
C GLY A 328 -18.93 2.97 19.66
N TYR A 329 -17.83 2.82 18.96
CA TYR A 329 -16.53 3.44 19.25
C TYR A 329 -16.22 4.44 18.15
N PRO A 330 -16.45 5.76 18.37
CA PRO A 330 -16.53 6.77 17.31
C PRO A 330 -15.32 6.83 16.38
N ILE A 331 -14.09 6.75 16.89
CA ILE A 331 -12.88 6.79 16.09
C ILE A 331 -12.70 5.52 15.22
N VAL A 332 -13.15 4.37 15.70
CA VAL A 332 -13.15 3.11 14.96
C VAL A 332 -14.17 3.18 13.82
N ASP A 333 -15.38 3.63 14.14
CA ASP A 333 -16.47 3.74 13.18
C ASP A 333 -16.15 4.78 12.08
N ALA A 334 -15.55 5.90 12.45
CA ALA A 334 -15.08 6.90 11.49
C ALA A 334 -14.06 6.30 10.52
N GLY A 335 -13.08 5.54 11.01
CA GLY A 335 -12.08 4.87 10.16
C GLY A 335 -12.70 3.89 9.18
N MET A 336 -13.61 3.04 9.64
CA MET A 336 -14.25 2.04 8.79
C MET A 336 -15.19 2.68 7.75
N ARG A 337 -15.80 3.82 8.08
CA ARG A 337 -16.64 4.58 7.15
C ARG A 337 -15.79 5.38 6.15
N GLN A 338 -14.63 5.94 6.54
CA GLN A 338 -13.66 6.51 5.60
C GLN A 338 -13.22 5.45 4.58
N LEU A 339 -12.81 4.25 5.04
CA LEU A 339 -12.44 3.14 4.16
C LEU A 339 -13.51 2.84 3.11
N ARG A 340 -14.78 2.84 3.52
CA ARG A 340 -15.91 2.58 2.61
C ARG A 340 -16.17 3.73 1.65
N GLN A 341 -15.98 4.98 2.09
CA GLN A 341 -16.27 6.18 1.29
C GLN A 341 -15.16 6.55 0.31
N GLU A 342 -13.88 6.31 0.67
CA GLU A 342 -12.72 6.79 -0.09
C GLU A 342 -11.80 5.66 -0.60
N ALA A 343 -12.07 4.39 -0.26
CA ALA A 343 -11.13 3.29 -0.46
C ALA A 343 -9.72 3.56 0.12
N TYR A 344 -9.66 4.41 1.11
CA TYR A 344 -8.47 4.88 1.82
C TYR A 344 -8.78 4.96 3.33
N MET A 345 -7.75 4.87 4.15
CA MET A 345 -7.83 5.16 5.59
C MET A 345 -6.50 5.73 6.05
N HIS A 346 -6.55 6.78 6.85
CA HIS A 346 -5.37 7.39 7.46
C HIS A 346 -4.61 6.36 8.33
N ASN A 347 -3.26 6.32 8.25
CA ASN A 347 -2.45 5.28 8.90
C ASN A 347 -2.70 5.17 10.41
N ARG A 348 -2.79 6.30 11.14
CA ARG A 348 -3.10 6.29 12.57
C ARG A 348 -4.40 5.55 12.87
N VAL A 349 -5.40 5.74 12.03
CA VAL A 349 -6.70 5.11 12.17
C VAL A 349 -6.65 3.62 11.80
N ARG A 350 -5.87 3.24 10.76
CA ARG A 350 -5.62 1.80 10.45
C ARG A 350 -5.10 1.05 11.68
N MET A 351 -4.15 1.63 12.42
CA MET A 351 -3.62 1.03 13.65
C MET A 351 -4.71 0.88 14.74
N ILE A 352 -5.58 1.86 14.90
CA ILE A 352 -6.66 1.87 15.90
C ILE A 352 -7.70 0.80 15.56
N VAL A 353 -8.21 0.76 14.32
CA VAL A 353 -9.25 -0.20 13.91
C VAL A 353 -8.72 -1.63 13.90
N ALA A 354 -7.44 -1.84 13.57
CA ALA A 354 -6.80 -3.16 13.63
C ALA A 354 -6.59 -3.63 15.07
N SER A 355 -6.16 -2.73 15.96
CA SER A 355 -6.08 -3.01 17.40
C SER A 355 -7.45 -3.36 17.97
N PHE A 356 -8.51 -2.62 17.61
CA PHE A 356 -9.85 -2.88 18.07
C PHE A 356 -10.35 -4.27 17.63
N LEU A 357 -10.18 -4.64 16.37
CA LEU A 357 -10.57 -5.96 15.89
C LEU A 357 -9.87 -7.07 16.67
N THR A 358 -8.55 -6.95 16.88
CA THR A 358 -7.73 -8.03 17.42
C THR A 358 -7.66 -8.07 18.94
N LYS A 359 -7.92 -6.95 19.63
CA LYS A 359 -7.76 -6.82 21.09
C LYS A 359 -9.07 -6.56 21.84
N ASP A 360 -10.06 -5.93 21.20
CA ASP A 360 -11.37 -5.70 21.79
C ASP A 360 -12.40 -6.70 21.30
N LEU A 361 -12.44 -7.00 20.00
CA LEU A 361 -13.31 -8.06 19.48
C LEU A 361 -12.66 -9.45 19.57
N LEU A 362 -11.35 -9.55 19.79
CA LEU A 362 -10.58 -10.78 19.86
C LEU A 362 -10.72 -11.65 18.58
N ILE A 363 -10.87 -11.01 17.44
CA ILE A 363 -11.03 -11.66 16.13
C ILE A 363 -9.67 -11.76 15.44
N ASP A 364 -9.44 -12.87 14.74
CA ASP A 364 -8.21 -13.12 14.00
C ASP A 364 -7.92 -11.99 13.01
N TRP A 365 -6.68 -11.49 13.03
CA TRP A 365 -6.21 -10.41 12.17
C TRP A 365 -6.42 -10.69 10.67
N ARG A 366 -6.44 -11.97 10.26
CA ARG A 366 -6.67 -12.37 8.87
C ARG A 366 -8.03 -11.93 8.34
N ALA A 367 -9.05 -11.87 9.21
CA ALA A 367 -10.37 -11.38 8.83
C ALA A 367 -10.36 -9.87 8.48
N GLY A 368 -9.57 -9.10 9.22
CA GLY A 368 -9.38 -7.67 8.95
C GLY A 368 -8.49 -7.41 7.74
N TYR A 369 -7.38 -8.15 7.60
CA TYR A 369 -6.52 -8.11 6.42
C TYR A 369 -7.30 -8.41 5.13
N ASP A 370 -8.14 -9.47 5.12
CA ASP A 370 -8.97 -9.80 3.96
C ASP A 370 -10.00 -8.70 3.65
N TRP A 371 -10.54 -8.04 4.68
CA TRP A 371 -11.43 -6.90 4.48
C TRP A 371 -10.71 -5.69 3.87
N PHE A 372 -9.53 -5.33 4.37
CA PHE A 372 -8.70 -4.25 3.82
C PHE A 372 -8.32 -4.53 2.37
N ARG A 373 -7.88 -5.75 2.08
CA ARG A 373 -7.57 -6.20 0.73
C ARG A 373 -8.70 -5.97 -0.27
N ARG A 374 -9.96 -6.04 0.18
CA ARG A 374 -11.15 -5.83 -0.68
C ARG A 374 -11.58 -4.38 -0.79
N ARG A 375 -11.20 -3.53 0.14
CA ARG A 375 -11.71 -2.18 0.25
C ARG A 375 -10.69 -1.09 -0.09
N LEU A 376 -9.41 -1.32 0.18
CA LEU A 376 -8.35 -0.35 -0.07
C LEU A 376 -7.97 -0.30 -1.56
N ALA A 377 -7.82 0.91 -2.11
CA ALA A 377 -7.20 1.15 -3.42
C ALA A 377 -5.69 0.93 -3.37
N ASP A 378 -5.07 1.19 -2.22
CA ASP A 378 -3.63 1.10 -1.96
C ASP A 378 -3.18 -0.23 -1.33
N HIS A 379 -4.00 -1.29 -1.43
CA HIS A 379 -3.61 -2.58 -0.86
C HIS A 379 -2.25 -3.06 -1.36
N ASP A 380 -1.32 -3.21 -0.43
CA ASP A 380 -0.02 -3.83 -0.64
C ASP A 380 0.15 -5.04 0.29
N THR A 381 0.52 -6.19 -0.29
CA THR A 381 0.58 -7.46 0.45
C THR A 381 1.53 -7.40 1.63
N ALA A 382 2.73 -6.82 1.45
CA ALA A 382 3.75 -6.76 2.50
C ALA A 382 3.35 -5.79 3.61
N ASN A 383 2.94 -4.58 3.23
CA ASN A 383 2.66 -3.49 4.15
C ASN A 383 1.37 -3.73 4.95
N ASP A 384 0.30 -4.16 4.29
CA ASP A 384 -0.95 -4.48 4.99
C ASP A 384 -0.78 -5.68 5.93
N ASN A 385 -0.10 -6.74 5.46
CA ASN A 385 0.21 -7.88 6.31
C ASN A 385 1.05 -7.47 7.54
N GLY A 386 2.13 -6.72 7.30
CA GLY A 386 2.99 -6.21 8.36
C GLY A 386 2.22 -5.36 9.37
N GLY A 387 1.39 -4.43 8.93
CA GLY A 387 0.57 -3.56 9.77
C GLY A 387 -0.47 -4.33 10.59
N TRP A 388 -1.16 -5.29 9.98
CA TRP A 388 -2.12 -6.16 10.68
C TRP A 388 -1.45 -7.02 11.75
N GLN A 389 -0.34 -7.66 11.44
CA GLN A 389 0.40 -8.48 12.39
C GLN A 389 1.09 -7.62 13.47
N TRP A 390 1.45 -6.38 13.15
CA TRP A 390 1.95 -5.43 14.15
C TRP A 390 0.87 -5.16 15.21
N ALA A 391 -0.34 -4.84 14.80
CA ALA A 391 -1.48 -4.59 15.70
C ALA A 391 -1.87 -5.84 16.50
N ALA A 392 -1.88 -7.01 15.84
CA ALA A 392 -2.17 -8.31 16.46
C ALA A 392 -1.05 -8.84 17.36
N SER A 393 0.10 -8.17 17.47
CA SER A 393 1.29 -8.62 18.22
C SER A 393 1.93 -9.91 17.68
N THR A 394 1.57 -10.36 16.49
CA THR A 394 2.03 -11.59 15.84
C THR A 394 3.16 -11.37 14.83
N GLY A 395 3.44 -10.12 14.45
CA GLY A 395 4.37 -9.73 13.40
C GLY A 395 5.79 -9.46 13.85
N THR A 396 6.63 -9.14 12.87
CA THR A 396 7.97 -8.61 13.10
C THR A 396 7.88 -7.20 13.69
N ASP A 397 8.81 -6.86 14.60
CA ASP A 397 8.82 -5.57 15.34
C ASP A 397 7.45 -5.16 15.90
N ALA A 398 6.59 -6.14 16.14
CA ALA A 398 5.20 -5.93 16.50
C ALA A 398 5.05 -5.35 17.91
N GLN A 399 3.98 -4.59 18.08
CA GLN A 399 3.57 -4.06 19.37
C GLN A 399 3.51 -5.18 20.43
N PRO A 400 4.03 -4.97 21.65
CA PRO A 400 3.88 -5.93 22.72
C PRO A 400 2.40 -6.23 23.01
N TYR A 401 2.07 -7.49 23.27
CA TYR A 401 0.68 -7.94 23.45
C TYR A 401 -0.07 -7.23 24.58
N PHE A 402 0.65 -6.80 25.63
CA PHE A 402 0.07 -6.09 26.78
C PHE A 402 -0.19 -4.59 26.50
N ARG A 403 0.29 -4.05 25.38
CA ARG A 403 0.03 -2.68 24.96
C ARG A 403 -1.23 -2.67 24.08
N ILE A 404 -2.39 -2.49 24.69
CA ILE A 404 -3.71 -2.48 24.07
C ILE A 404 -4.18 -1.04 23.97
N PHE A 405 -4.54 -0.59 22.78
CA PHE A 405 -5.07 0.76 22.57
C PHE A 405 -6.47 0.86 23.18
N ASN A 406 -6.70 1.88 24.00
CA ASN A 406 -8.06 2.27 24.37
C ASN A 406 -8.61 3.18 23.26
N PRO A 407 -9.62 2.77 22.49
CA PRO A 407 -10.08 3.51 21.32
C PRO A 407 -10.61 4.91 21.67
N MET A 408 -11.16 5.12 22.85
CA MET A 408 -11.63 6.42 23.28
C MET A 408 -10.47 7.38 23.56
N THR A 409 -9.46 6.91 24.31
CA THR A 409 -8.24 7.69 24.56
C THR A 409 -7.47 7.98 23.27
N GLN A 410 -7.48 7.05 22.31
CA GLN A 410 -6.90 7.31 20.99
C GLN A 410 -7.67 8.40 20.24
N GLY A 411 -9.01 8.35 20.26
CA GLY A 411 -9.85 9.41 19.68
C GLY A 411 -9.58 10.77 20.30
N GLU A 412 -9.60 10.88 21.64
CA GLU A 412 -9.33 12.12 22.36
C GLU A 412 -7.93 12.68 22.06
N ARG A 413 -6.92 11.82 21.94
CA ARG A 413 -5.54 12.23 21.70
C ARG A 413 -5.31 12.73 20.27
N TYR A 414 -5.84 12.03 19.25
CA TYR A 414 -5.51 12.26 17.85
C TYR A 414 -6.58 13.03 17.05
N ASP A 415 -7.78 13.18 17.63
CA ASP A 415 -8.88 13.99 17.09
C ASP A 415 -9.62 14.73 18.23
N PRO A 416 -8.92 15.59 19.03
CA PRO A 416 -9.44 16.15 20.28
C PRO A 416 -10.75 16.93 20.10
N ASP A 417 -10.95 17.57 18.97
CA ASP A 417 -12.16 18.32 18.61
C ASP A 417 -13.24 17.44 17.95
N ALA A 418 -12.99 16.12 17.81
CA ALA A 418 -13.83 15.16 17.12
C ALA A 418 -14.16 15.58 15.66
N ARG A 419 -13.24 16.27 14.98
CA ARG A 419 -13.45 16.77 13.61
C ARG A 419 -13.48 15.60 12.62
N TYR A 420 -12.48 14.71 12.68
CA TYR A 420 -12.43 13.52 11.86
C TYR A 420 -13.63 12.59 12.12
N VAL A 421 -13.96 12.35 13.39
CA VAL A 421 -15.13 11.54 13.74
C VAL A 421 -16.41 12.15 13.15
N LYS A 422 -16.64 13.44 13.29
CA LYS A 422 -17.86 14.12 12.79
C LYS A 422 -17.94 14.20 11.27
N GLU A 423 -16.82 14.10 10.59
CA GLU A 423 -16.77 14.04 9.14
C GLU A 423 -17.37 12.72 8.62
N TYR A 424 -16.92 11.59 9.17
CA TYR A 424 -17.33 10.26 8.72
C TYR A 424 -18.50 9.64 9.48
N VAL A 425 -18.87 10.20 10.64
CA VAL A 425 -20.01 9.78 11.45
C VAL A 425 -21.03 10.92 11.59
N PRO A 426 -21.88 11.11 10.57
CA PRO A 426 -22.83 12.24 10.53
C PRO A 426 -23.75 12.33 11.74
N GLU A 427 -24.10 11.18 12.34
CA GLU A 427 -24.96 11.08 13.53
C GLU A 427 -24.36 11.81 14.72
N LEU A 428 -23.03 11.93 14.80
CA LEU A 428 -22.32 12.60 15.89
C LEU A 428 -22.02 14.09 15.65
N ARG A 429 -22.41 14.67 14.52
CA ARG A 429 -22.09 16.06 14.16
C ARG A 429 -22.56 17.09 15.18
N SER A 430 -23.72 16.84 15.81
CA SER A 430 -24.29 17.73 16.81
C SER A 430 -23.80 17.50 18.24
N ALA A 431 -23.14 16.37 18.49
CA ALA A 431 -22.61 16.03 19.80
C ALA A 431 -21.37 16.90 20.13
N SER A 432 -21.15 17.18 21.42
CA SER A 432 -19.90 17.80 21.84
C SER A 432 -18.73 16.84 21.69
N ALA A 433 -17.49 17.35 21.54
CA ALA A 433 -16.28 16.53 21.50
C ALA A 433 -16.18 15.63 22.76
N ASP A 434 -16.45 16.19 23.93
CA ASP A 434 -16.46 15.46 25.20
C ASP A 434 -17.44 14.29 25.17
N ALA A 435 -18.65 14.48 24.62
CA ALA A 435 -19.63 13.40 24.49
C ALA A 435 -19.20 12.33 23.49
N VAL A 436 -18.55 12.71 22.40
CA VAL A 436 -17.97 11.79 21.43
C VAL A 436 -16.88 10.92 22.08
N HIS A 437 -15.94 11.54 22.80
CA HIS A 437 -14.82 10.82 23.41
C HIS A 437 -15.21 10.03 24.68
N SER A 438 -16.31 10.38 25.34
CA SER A 438 -16.87 9.61 26.48
C SER A 438 -18.09 8.78 26.12
N TRP A 439 -18.35 8.50 24.83
CA TRP A 439 -19.56 7.82 24.36
C TRP A 439 -19.88 6.53 25.10
N HIS A 440 -18.84 5.75 25.42
CA HIS A 440 -18.95 4.49 26.15
C HIS A 440 -19.44 4.64 27.60
N GLU A 441 -19.19 5.79 28.23
CA GLU A 441 -19.58 6.11 29.60
C GLU A 441 -21.00 6.70 29.70
N LEU A 442 -21.54 7.22 28.58
CA LEU A 442 -22.87 7.83 28.56
C LEU A 442 -23.97 6.82 28.88
N SER A 443 -24.91 7.19 29.71
CA SER A 443 -26.10 6.41 29.92
C SER A 443 -26.96 6.32 28.64
N PRO A 444 -27.86 5.30 28.51
CA PRO A 444 -28.72 5.20 27.33
C PRO A 444 -29.54 6.49 27.07
N ALA A 445 -30.00 7.17 28.14
CA ALA A 445 -30.77 8.40 28.01
C ALA A 445 -29.92 9.60 27.58
N GLU A 446 -28.60 9.59 27.86
CA GLU A 446 -27.66 10.60 27.38
C GLU A 446 -27.31 10.36 25.92
N ARG A 447 -27.03 9.13 25.53
CA ARG A 447 -26.82 8.77 24.12
C ARG A 447 -28.02 9.14 23.26
N GLU A 448 -29.21 8.80 23.68
CA GLU A 448 -30.47 9.15 22.99
C GLU A 448 -30.63 10.67 22.78
N ARG A 449 -30.17 11.49 23.74
CA ARG A 449 -30.22 12.96 23.59
C ARG A 449 -29.13 13.53 22.69
N GLN A 450 -27.95 12.89 22.66
CA GLN A 450 -26.80 13.38 21.89
C GLN A 450 -26.86 12.94 20.41
N ALA A 451 -27.13 11.66 20.16
CA ALA A 451 -27.21 11.08 18.85
C ALA A 451 -28.05 9.79 18.87
N PRO A 452 -29.39 9.90 18.75
CA PRO A 452 -30.30 8.75 18.87
C PRO A 452 -30.04 7.64 17.82
N ASP A 453 -29.50 8.02 16.68
CA ASP A 453 -29.24 7.11 15.56
C ASP A 453 -27.83 6.47 15.62
N TYR A 454 -26.97 6.87 16.55
CA TYR A 454 -25.63 6.29 16.70
C TYR A 454 -25.64 5.16 17.74
N PRO A 455 -25.00 3.99 17.44
CA PRO A 455 -25.13 2.80 18.27
C PRO A 455 -24.44 2.93 19.64
N ALA A 456 -24.90 2.11 20.58
CA ALA A 456 -24.17 1.86 21.82
C ALA A 456 -22.93 0.99 21.55
N PRO A 457 -21.90 1.07 22.42
CA PRO A 457 -20.73 0.19 22.30
C PRO A 457 -21.10 -1.30 22.29
N VAL A 458 -20.54 -2.04 21.32
CA VAL A 458 -20.79 -3.50 21.15
C VAL A 458 -20.05 -4.34 22.18
N VAL A 459 -19.04 -3.79 22.84
CA VAL A 459 -18.23 -4.45 23.88
C VAL A 459 -17.87 -3.44 24.98
N ASP A 460 -17.51 -3.95 26.18
CA ASP A 460 -16.82 -3.17 27.19
C ASP A 460 -15.30 -3.31 27.00
N HIS A 461 -14.62 -2.20 26.75
CA HIS A 461 -13.16 -2.20 26.51
C HIS A 461 -12.37 -2.76 27.70
N SER A 462 -12.77 -2.47 28.94
CA SER A 462 -12.02 -2.92 30.11
C SER A 462 -12.08 -4.43 30.29
N GLU A 463 -13.26 -5.02 30.10
CA GLU A 463 -13.46 -6.47 30.12
C GLU A 463 -12.68 -7.13 28.96
N ARG A 464 -12.78 -6.59 27.76
CA ARG A 464 -12.07 -7.14 26.59
C ARG A 464 -10.55 -7.06 26.71
N ARG A 465 -10.05 -5.99 27.30
CA ARG A 465 -8.63 -5.84 27.58
C ARG A 465 -8.10 -6.94 28.50
N GLU A 466 -8.84 -7.30 29.55
CA GLU A 466 -8.49 -8.39 30.45
C GLU A 466 -8.53 -9.74 29.72
N GLU A 467 -9.59 -10.04 28.97
CA GLU A 467 -9.71 -11.25 28.15
C GLU A 467 -8.56 -11.36 27.12
N ALA A 468 -8.19 -10.25 26.46
CA ALA A 468 -7.07 -10.22 25.53
C ALA A 468 -5.76 -10.59 26.20
N LEU A 469 -5.46 -10.00 27.37
CA LEU A 469 -4.25 -10.33 28.14
C LEU A 469 -4.19 -11.80 28.50
N GLU A 470 -5.28 -12.38 29.01
CA GLU A 470 -5.37 -13.79 29.32
C GLU A 470 -5.19 -14.68 28.08
N MET A 471 -5.80 -14.32 26.95
CA MET A 471 -5.67 -15.05 25.68
C MET A 471 -4.20 -15.14 25.25
N TYR A 472 -3.48 -14.01 25.25
CA TYR A 472 -2.06 -13.99 24.87
C TYR A 472 -1.14 -14.67 25.90
N GLN A 473 -1.45 -14.58 27.21
CA GLN A 473 -0.71 -15.30 28.26
C GLN A 473 -0.84 -16.82 28.07
N ARG A 474 -2.06 -17.32 27.83
CA ARG A 474 -2.27 -18.73 27.49
C ARG A 474 -1.48 -19.14 26.23
N ALA A 475 -1.55 -18.36 25.16
CA ALA A 475 -0.81 -18.66 23.95
C ALA A 475 0.70 -18.72 24.15
N ARG A 476 1.24 -17.94 25.08
CA ARG A 476 2.67 -17.93 25.45
C ARG A 476 3.09 -19.03 26.42
N GLY A 477 2.15 -19.80 26.99
CA GLY A 477 2.43 -20.76 28.06
C GLY A 477 2.67 -20.12 29.45
N ASP A 478 2.39 -18.81 29.62
CA ASP A 478 2.59 -18.09 30.88
C ASP A 478 1.39 -18.29 31.85
N GLY A 479 0.47 -19.18 31.55
CA GLY A 479 -0.87 -19.31 32.19
C GLY A 479 -1.04 -20.50 33.13
N ASP A 480 -0.05 -20.77 34.03
CA ASP A 480 -0.22 -21.70 35.16
C ASP A 480 -0.05 -21.00 36.52
#